data_1460be126714a710aca7cf92048590c1
#
_entry.id   1460be126714a710aca7cf92048590c1
#
_cell.length_a   1.000
_cell.length_b   1.000
_cell.length_c   1.000
_cell.angle_alpha   90.00
_cell.angle_beta   90.00
_cell.angle_gamma   90.00
#
_symmetry.space_group_name_H-M   'P 1'
#
loop_
_entity.id
_entity.type
_entity.pdbx_description
1 polymer ?
#
loop_
_entity_poly.entity_id
_entity_poly.type
_entity_poly.pdbx_seq_one_letter_code
_entity_poly.pdbx_strand_id
1 'polypeptide(L)'
;MCVPICSCENSLISNKFIDLQVNGHGGVDLQSANSIEQVQTVARSLAKHNVAAFLPTIITGSLEQMLKQVTLLNSAAKKQSSDEAKILGIHLEGPFISKTKRGVHPEKWIIDANLEIAKQFVSLGNIRLVTIAPETTGANEVIKFLVKNDVIVSIGHTNCSYEQAMVAFDAGAKSVTHLFNAMPKDLDSGIMRAIQESKQVYVQIIIDSIHCTIEQMKFAIENFADRLIVTNDPITAAGLGDGEFPFGEMKLIVKDEIARRQDGTLAGGVATMESSVKILKSIGANDELIKDLTYSRALELLKTTL
;
A
#
# COMPACT_ATOMS: atom_id res chain seq x y z
N MET A 1 42.38 27.69 29.10
CA MET A 1 42.25 27.07 27.78
C MET A 1 40.90 26.33 27.77
N CYS A 2 39.87 26.97 27.21
CA CYS A 2 38.58 26.32 27.04
C CYS A 2 38.60 25.53 25.75
N VAL A 3 38.32 24.23 25.85
CA VAL A 3 38.09 23.35 24.71
C VAL A 3 36.67 23.64 24.22
N PRO A 4 36.42 23.95 22.94
CA PRO A 4 35.07 24.12 22.46
C PRO A 4 34.36 22.75 22.40
N ILE A 5 33.20 22.69 23.03
CA ILE A 5 32.27 21.58 22.92
C ILE A 5 31.77 21.57 21.47
N CYS A 6 32.21 20.57 20.74
CA CYS A 6 31.67 20.29 19.40
C CYS A 6 30.19 20.00 19.52
N SER A 7 29.36 20.97 19.14
CA SER A 7 27.95 20.75 18.91
C SER A 7 27.81 19.80 17.73
N CYS A 8 27.54 18.53 18.00
CA CYS A 8 26.98 17.64 16.99
C CYS A 8 25.63 18.23 16.57
N GLU A 9 25.65 19.01 15.51
CA GLU A 9 24.44 19.30 14.74
C GLU A 9 23.86 17.96 14.30
N ASN A 10 22.81 17.54 15.00
CA ASN A 10 21.90 16.53 14.48
C ASN A 10 21.47 17.00 13.09
N SER A 11 22.05 16.42 12.05
CA SER A 11 21.52 16.53 10.71
C SER A 11 20.11 15.98 10.77
N LEU A 12 19.12 16.88 10.87
CA LEU A 12 17.74 16.60 10.63
C LEU A 12 17.65 16.17 9.15
N ILE A 13 17.91 14.89 8.90
CA ILE A 13 17.46 14.25 7.68
C ILE A 13 15.96 14.53 7.67
N SER A 14 15.49 15.30 6.72
CA SER A 14 14.06 15.52 6.55
C SER A 14 13.46 14.14 6.24
N ASN A 15 13.04 13.44 7.29
CA ASN A 15 12.40 12.13 7.20
C ASN A 15 11.01 12.31 6.59
N LYS A 16 10.96 12.53 5.30
CA LYS A 16 9.72 12.52 4.55
C LYS A 16 9.50 11.09 4.05
N PHE A 17 8.28 10.61 4.16
CA PHE A 17 7.88 9.27 3.75
C PHE A 17 6.96 9.32 2.54
N ILE A 18 6.88 8.22 1.81
CA ILE A 18 5.87 7.99 0.77
C ILE A 18 5.17 6.69 1.08
N ASP A 19 3.85 6.72 1.18
CA ASP A 19 3.04 5.51 1.40
C ASP A 19 2.21 5.19 0.16
N LEU A 20 2.41 3.99 -0.39
CA LEU A 20 1.74 3.54 -1.62
C LEU A 20 0.37 2.88 -1.37
N GLN A 21 -0.02 2.74 -0.10
CA GLN A 21 -1.28 2.11 0.27
C GLN A 21 -1.84 2.78 1.51
N VAL A 22 -2.87 3.62 1.35
CA VAL A 22 -3.53 4.36 2.43
C VAL A 22 -5.03 4.25 2.28
N ASN A 23 -5.67 3.49 3.15
CA ASN A 23 -7.13 3.29 3.16
C ASN A 23 -7.87 4.36 3.96
N GLY A 24 -7.18 4.98 4.90
CA GLY A 24 -7.70 6.03 5.76
C GLY A 24 -6.65 6.50 6.75
N HIS A 25 -6.91 7.61 7.43
CA HIS A 25 -6.06 8.16 8.49
C HIS A 25 -6.80 9.25 9.24
N GLY A 26 -6.42 9.51 10.51
CA GLY A 26 -6.96 10.64 11.27
C GLY A 26 -8.48 10.61 11.47
N GLY A 27 -9.07 9.43 11.61
CA GLY A 27 -10.51 9.23 11.82
C GLY A 27 -11.36 9.20 10.56
N VAL A 28 -10.75 9.27 9.38
CA VAL A 28 -11.47 9.25 8.09
C VAL A 28 -11.14 8.00 7.29
N ASP A 29 -12.18 7.31 6.85
CA ASP A 29 -12.13 6.17 5.93
C ASP A 29 -12.32 6.64 4.48
N LEU A 30 -11.34 6.36 3.62
CA LEU A 30 -11.40 6.75 2.21
C LEU A 30 -12.41 5.92 1.39
N GLN A 31 -12.85 4.75 1.90
CA GLN A 31 -13.86 3.94 1.22
C GLN A 31 -15.26 4.58 1.31
N SER A 32 -15.52 5.31 2.39
CA SER A 32 -16.81 5.95 2.70
C SER A 32 -16.76 7.48 2.70
N ALA A 33 -15.62 8.07 2.44
CA ALA A 33 -15.48 9.53 2.31
C ALA A 33 -16.47 10.08 1.27
N ASN A 34 -17.11 11.20 1.60
CA ASN A 34 -18.15 11.80 0.76
C ASN A 34 -17.89 13.28 0.42
N SER A 35 -16.78 13.83 0.86
CA SER A 35 -16.38 15.21 0.58
C SER A 35 -14.86 15.33 0.40
N ILE A 36 -14.45 16.36 -0.36
CA ILE A 36 -13.03 16.71 -0.54
C ILE A 36 -12.38 17.03 0.80
N GLU A 37 -13.09 17.68 1.70
CA GLU A 37 -12.63 18.03 3.04
C GLU A 37 -12.20 16.80 3.85
N GLN A 38 -12.94 15.69 3.76
CA GLN A 38 -12.57 14.44 4.41
C GLN A 38 -11.26 13.86 3.83
N VAL A 39 -11.09 13.88 2.51
CA VAL A 39 -9.83 13.44 1.88
C VAL A 39 -8.66 14.33 2.29
N GLN A 40 -8.88 15.65 2.34
CA GLN A 40 -7.88 16.61 2.81
C GLN A 40 -7.53 16.40 4.30
N THR A 41 -8.50 15.96 5.12
CA THR A 41 -8.24 15.61 6.52
C THR A 41 -7.27 14.43 6.62
N VAL A 42 -7.43 13.40 5.78
CA VAL A 42 -6.47 12.30 5.68
C VAL A 42 -5.08 12.85 5.27
N ALA A 43 -5.02 13.66 4.23
CA ALA A 43 -3.77 14.22 3.71
C ALA A 43 -3.04 15.10 4.76
N ARG A 44 -3.76 15.94 5.49
CA ARG A 44 -3.20 16.73 6.61
C ARG A 44 -2.73 15.85 7.77
N SER A 45 -3.49 14.81 8.08
CA SER A 45 -3.11 13.89 9.15
C SER A 45 -1.83 13.12 8.79
N LEU A 46 -1.69 12.65 7.56
CA LEU A 46 -0.47 12.02 7.06
C LEU A 46 0.73 12.99 7.07
N ALA A 47 0.53 14.24 6.66
CA ALA A 47 1.59 15.25 6.68
C ALA A 47 2.14 15.51 8.10
N LYS A 48 1.28 15.48 9.13
CA LYS A 48 1.70 15.57 10.54
C LYS A 48 2.57 14.39 10.99
N HIS A 49 2.46 13.25 10.30
CA HIS A 49 3.30 12.05 10.49
C HIS A 49 4.42 11.95 9.44
N ASN A 50 4.90 13.09 8.94
CA ASN A 50 6.03 13.20 8.01
C ASN A 50 5.82 12.47 6.66
N VAL A 51 4.60 12.08 6.30
CA VAL A 51 4.30 11.55 4.97
C VAL A 51 4.22 12.72 3.99
N ALA A 52 5.17 12.78 3.04
CA ALA A 52 5.22 13.81 2.02
C ALA A 52 4.21 13.58 0.89
N ALA A 53 4.00 12.29 0.58
CA ALA A 53 3.10 11.89 -0.50
C ALA A 53 2.54 10.49 -0.28
N PHE A 54 1.41 10.20 -0.92
CA PHE A 54 0.75 8.91 -0.76
C PHE A 54 -0.14 8.56 -1.96
N LEU A 55 -0.53 7.30 -2.05
CA LEU A 55 -1.61 6.83 -2.91
C LEU A 55 -2.83 6.51 -2.02
N PRO A 56 -3.90 7.34 -2.05
CA PRO A 56 -5.17 6.94 -1.47
C PRO A 56 -5.65 5.64 -2.13
N THR A 57 -6.03 4.68 -1.29
CA THR A 57 -6.35 3.32 -1.72
C THR A 57 -7.85 3.08 -1.61
N ILE A 58 -8.41 2.49 -2.66
CA ILE A 58 -9.80 2.04 -2.70
C ILE A 58 -9.78 0.52 -2.75
N ILE A 59 -10.31 -0.13 -1.70
CA ILE A 59 -10.46 -1.58 -1.67
C ILE A 59 -11.67 -2.02 -2.51
N THR A 60 -11.80 -3.33 -2.71
CA THR A 60 -12.95 -3.94 -3.37
C THR A 60 -14.29 -3.49 -2.77
N GLY A 61 -15.15 -2.96 -3.60
CA GLY A 61 -16.51 -2.53 -3.29
C GLY A 61 -17.43 -2.70 -4.50
N SER A 62 -18.66 -2.20 -4.43
CA SER A 62 -19.50 -2.15 -5.63
C SER A 62 -18.84 -1.25 -6.69
N LEU A 63 -18.99 -1.59 -7.97
CA LEU A 63 -18.39 -0.81 -9.05
C LEU A 63 -18.82 0.66 -8.97
N GLU A 64 -20.08 0.93 -8.70
CA GLU A 64 -20.61 2.28 -8.52
C GLU A 64 -19.87 3.04 -7.42
N GLN A 65 -19.70 2.41 -6.25
CA GLN A 65 -18.98 3.02 -5.13
C GLN A 65 -17.50 3.27 -5.46
N MET A 66 -16.82 2.30 -6.07
CA MET A 66 -15.42 2.46 -6.46
C MET A 66 -15.23 3.60 -7.47
N LEU A 67 -16.08 3.70 -8.50
CA LEU A 67 -16.03 4.79 -9.50
C LEU A 67 -16.32 6.16 -8.87
N LYS A 68 -17.28 6.23 -7.93
CA LYS A 68 -17.55 7.44 -7.16
C LYS A 68 -16.35 7.88 -6.34
N GLN A 69 -15.67 6.95 -5.66
CA GLN A 69 -14.48 7.26 -4.86
C GLN A 69 -13.31 7.71 -5.74
N VAL A 70 -13.06 7.07 -6.89
CA VAL A 70 -12.05 7.54 -7.86
C VAL A 70 -12.32 9.00 -8.25
N THR A 71 -13.58 9.33 -8.55
CA THR A 71 -13.97 10.70 -8.92
C THR A 71 -13.74 11.70 -7.79
N LEU A 72 -14.06 11.34 -6.55
CA LEU A 72 -13.85 12.17 -5.37
C LEU A 72 -12.35 12.41 -5.13
N LEU A 73 -11.54 11.35 -5.15
CA LEU A 73 -10.10 11.41 -4.93
C LEU A 73 -9.39 12.25 -6.00
N ASN A 74 -9.80 12.12 -7.27
CA ASN A 74 -9.31 12.96 -8.36
C ASN A 74 -9.66 14.45 -8.13
N SER A 75 -10.85 14.71 -7.61
CA SER A 75 -11.26 16.09 -7.30
C SER A 75 -10.49 16.67 -6.12
N ALA A 76 -10.19 15.85 -5.11
CA ALA A 76 -9.36 16.25 -3.97
C ALA A 76 -7.91 16.51 -4.40
N ALA A 77 -7.32 15.64 -5.22
CA ALA A 77 -5.95 15.79 -5.72
C ALA A 77 -5.73 17.13 -6.46
N LYS A 78 -6.75 17.64 -7.14
CA LYS A 78 -6.71 18.95 -7.84
C LYS A 78 -6.83 20.15 -6.91
N LYS A 79 -7.23 19.96 -5.65
CA LYS A 79 -7.54 21.04 -4.69
C LYS A 79 -6.66 20.97 -3.43
N GLN A 80 -5.50 20.35 -3.52
CA GLN A 80 -4.58 20.19 -2.39
C GLN A 80 -3.95 21.52 -1.95
N SER A 81 -3.77 21.66 -0.64
CA SER A 81 -3.06 22.75 0.01
C SER A 81 -1.60 22.35 0.32
N SER A 82 -0.77 23.32 0.67
CA SER A 82 0.65 23.10 0.97
C SER A 82 0.91 22.38 2.30
N ASP A 83 -0.08 22.30 3.19
CA ASP A 83 -0.04 21.61 4.48
C ASP A 83 -0.50 20.14 4.41
N GLU A 84 -0.75 19.64 3.20
CA GLU A 84 -1.23 18.30 2.93
C GLU A 84 -0.13 17.41 2.35
N ALA A 85 -0.13 16.11 2.70
CA ALA A 85 0.62 15.09 1.99
C ALA A 85 0.11 14.99 0.55
N LYS A 86 1.03 14.98 -0.43
CA LYS A 86 0.67 15.03 -1.86
C LYS A 86 0.04 13.73 -2.34
N ILE A 87 -1.11 13.81 -3.00
CA ILE A 87 -1.73 12.68 -3.69
C ILE A 87 -1.01 12.48 -5.04
N LEU A 88 -0.31 11.34 -5.21
CA LEU A 88 0.46 11.03 -6.43
C LEU A 88 -0.34 10.22 -7.46
N GLY A 89 -1.56 9.89 -7.16
CA GLY A 89 -2.47 9.06 -7.94
C GLY A 89 -3.30 8.21 -7.01
N ILE A 90 -4.03 7.26 -7.56
CA ILE A 90 -4.95 6.39 -6.83
C ILE A 90 -4.46 4.95 -6.92
N HIS A 91 -4.50 4.23 -5.80
CA HIS A 91 -4.33 2.79 -5.76
C HIS A 91 -5.69 2.11 -5.71
N LEU A 92 -5.96 1.20 -6.65
CA LEU A 92 -7.12 0.29 -6.58
C LEU A 92 -6.67 -1.07 -6.07
N GLU A 93 -7.14 -1.49 -4.92
CA GLU A 93 -6.89 -2.80 -4.36
C GLU A 93 -8.07 -3.72 -4.64
N GLY A 94 -7.98 -4.43 -5.75
CA GLY A 94 -9.10 -5.16 -6.34
C GLY A 94 -9.90 -4.31 -7.34
N PRO A 95 -11.09 -4.79 -7.79
CA PRO A 95 -11.86 -5.95 -7.32
C PRO A 95 -11.39 -7.31 -7.90
N PHE A 96 -10.33 -7.34 -8.68
CA PHE A 96 -9.80 -8.50 -9.40
C PHE A 96 -8.82 -9.29 -8.53
N ILE A 97 -9.27 -9.76 -7.37
CA ILE A 97 -8.44 -10.46 -6.37
C ILE A 97 -8.98 -11.87 -6.08
N SER A 98 -8.17 -12.69 -5.43
CA SER A 98 -8.57 -14.06 -5.06
C SER A 98 -9.59 -14.07 -3.93
N LYS A 99 -10.72 -14.76 -4.12
CA LYS A 99 -11.70 -14.98 -3.04
C LYS A 99 -11.09 -15.70 -1.85
N THR A 100 -10.15 -16.63 -2.09
CA THR A 100 -9.49 -17.41 -1.04
C THR A 100 -8.47 -16.60 -0.24
N LYS A 101 -7.98 -15.50 -0.81
CA LYS A 101 -6.99 -14.59 -0.20
C LYS A 101 -7.55 -13.18 -0.02
N ARG A 102 -8.86 -13.06 0.11
CA ARG A 102 -9.56 -11.78 0.16
C ARG A 102 -9.26 -10.91 1.38
N GLY A 103 -8.72 -11.48 2.45
CA GLY A 103 -8.56 -10.72 3.69
C GLY A 103 -9.88 -10.11 4.16
N VAL A 104 -9.91 -8.81 4.37
CA VAL A 104 -11.12 -8.07 4.80
C VAL A 104 -12.02 -7.65 3.63
N HIS A 105 -11.61 -7.83 2.37
CA HIS A 105 -12.42 -7.42 1.22
C HIS A 105 -13.78 -8.14 1.19
N PRO A 106 -14.89 -7.44 0.91
CA PRO A 106 -16.22 -8.04 0.82
C PRO A 106 -16.31 -9.02 -0.36
N GLU A 107 -16.50 -10.31 -0.06
CA GLU A 107 -16.49 -11.37 -1.07
C GLU A 107 -17.50 -11.15 -2.20
N LYS A 108 -18.67 -10.60 -1.88
CA LYS A 108 -19.75 -10.33 -2.85
C LYS A 108 -19.36 -9.38 -3.99
N TRP A 109 -18.31 -8.59 -3.80
CA TRP A 109 -17.81 -7.62 -4.79
C TRP A 109 -16.55 -8.07 -5.49
N ILE A 110 -15.97 -9.22 -5.11
CA ILE A 110 -14.80 -9.79 -5.78
C ILE A 110 -15.27 -10.46 -7.07
N ILE A 111 -14.68 -10.04 -8.17
CA ILE A 111 -15.01 -10.52 -9.51
C ILE A 111 -13.76 -10.96 -10.27
N ASP A 112 -13.94 -11.78 -11.29
CA ASP A 112 -12.90 -12.07 -12.27
C ASP A 112 -12.44 -10.80 -12.98
N ALA A 113 -11.20 -10.78 -13.44
CA ALA A 113 -10.63 -9.62 -14.10
C ALA A 113 -11.40 -9.31 -15.39
N ASN A 114 -11.86 -8.07 -15.51
CA ASN A 114 -12.72 -7.62 -16.59
C ASN A 114 -12.15 -6.37 -17.26
N LEU A 115 -11.84 -6.49 -18.55
CA LEU A 115 -11.23 -5.41 -19.33
C LEU A 115 -12.12 -4.16 -19.42
N GLU A 116 -13.43 -4.31 -19.56
CA GLU A 116 -14.35 -3.17 -19.69
C GLU A 116 -14.44 -2.38 -18.37
N ILE A 117 -14.40 -3.07 -17.23
CA ILE A 117 -14.33 -2.42 -15.92
C ILE A 117 -12.96 -1.72 -15.73
N ALA A 118 -11.86 -2.36 -16.13
CA ALA A 118 -10.54 -1.72 -16.08
C ALA A 118 -10.48 -0.46 -16.95
N LYS A 119 -11.10 -0.47 -18.15
CA LYS A 119 -11.24 0.71 -19.01
C LYS A 119 -12.03 1.84 -18.33
N GLN A 120 -13.10 1.51 -17.63
CA GLN A 120 -13.88 2.52 -16.89
C GLN A 120 -13.03 3.21 -15.82
N PHE A 121 -12.26 2.46 -15.00
CA PHE A 121 -11.37 3.05 -14.01
C PHE A 121 -10.31 3.95 -14.65
N VAL A 122 -9.62 3.46 -15.67
CA VAL A 122 -8.56 4.23 -16.36
C VAL A 122 -9.11 5.50 -17.02
N SER A 123 -10.35 5.45 -17.56
CA SER A 123 -11.00 6.62 -18.19
C SER A 123 -11.27 7.76 -17.22
N LEU A 124 -11.42 7.49 -15.93
CA LEU A 124 -11.56 8.52 -14.90
C LEU A 124 -10.23 9.25 -14.60
N GLY A 125 -9.11 8.68 -15.04
CA GLY A 125 -7.77 9.24 -14.89
C GLY A 125 -7.16 9.03 -13.49
N ASN A 126 -5.86 9.27 -13.42
CA ASN A 126 -5.05 9.25 -12.20
C ASN A 126 -5.02 7.91 -11.42
N ILE A 127 -5.44 6.80 -12.04
CA ILE A 127 -5.15 5.48 -11.49
C ILE A 127 -3.66 5.22 -11.65
N ARG A 128 -2.95 5.04 -10.54
CA ARG A 128 -1.51 4.91 -10.55
C ARG A 128 -1.02 3.50 -10.27
N LEU A 129 -1.74 2.79 -9.40
CA LEU A 129 -1.42 1.43 -9.02
C LEU A 129 -2.71 0.60 -8.94
N VAL A 130 -2.65 -0.65 -9.41
CA VAL A 130 -3.74 -1.62 -9.29
C VAL A 130 -3.20 -2.92 -8.73
N THR A 131 -3.77 -3.37 -7.62
CA THR A 131 -3.51 -4.70 -7.06
C THR A 131 -4.46 -5.72 -7.69
N ILE A 132 -3.89 -6.79 -8.25
CA ILE A 132 -4.62 -7.86 -8.95
C ILE A 132 -4.06 -9.23 -8.58
N ALA A 133 -4.91 -10.25 -8.53
CA ALA A 133 -4.51 -11.64 -8.42
C ALA A 133 -4.38 -12.26 -9.83
N PRO A 134 -3.19 -12.74 -10.23
CA PRO A 134 -2.95 -13.18 -11.60
C PRO A 134 -3.68 -14.48 -11.96
N GLU A 135 -4.15 -15.24 -10.97
CA GLU A 135 -4.95 -16.45 -11.18
C GLU A 135 -6.42 -16.17 -11.55
N THR A 136 -6.90 -14.93 -11.42
CA THR A 136 -8.29 -14.61 -11.82
C THR A 136 -8.46 -14.67 -13.33
N THR A 137 -9.62 -15.16 -13.79
CA THR A 137 -9.91 -15.23 -15.22
C THR A 137 -9.80 -13.84 -15.86
N GLY A 138 -9.12 -13.74 -17.00
CA GLY A 138 -8.92 -12.46 -17.71
C GLY A 138 -7.78 -11.59 -17.16
N ALA A 139 -7.10 -11.98 -16.07
CA ALA A 139 -6.07 -11.15 -15.43
C ALA A 139 -4.95 -10.73 -16.39
N ASN A 140 -4.44 -11.65 -17.21
CA ASN A 140 -3.33 -11.34 -18.13
C ASN A 140 -3.70 -10.25 -19.17
N GLU A 141 -4.94 -10.24 -19.66
CA GLU A 141 -5.43 -9.21 -20.59
C GLU A 141 -5.55 -7.85 -19.89
N VAL A 142 -6.12 -7.84 -18.67
CA VAL A 142 -6.25 -6.63 -17.86
C VAL A 142 -4.88 -6.09 -17.46
N ILE A 143 -3.92 -6.93 -17.06
CA ILE A 143 -2.54 -6.53 -16.75
C ILE A 143 -1.91 -5.82 -17.94
N LYS A 144 -1.94 -6.43 -19.14
CA LYS A 144 -1.39 -5.82 -20.36
C LYS A 144 -2.05 -4.49 -20.69
N PHE A 145 -3.36 -4.39 -20.52
CA PHE A 145 -4.08 -3.14 -20.74
C PHE A 145 -3.65 -2.05 -19.75
N LEU A 146 -3.58 -2.36 -18.47
CA LEU A 146 -3.17 -1.41 -17.43
C LEU A 146 -1.73 -0.91 -17.65
N VAL A 147 -0.80 -1.83 -17.93
CA VAL A 147 0.61 -1.50 -18.23
C VAL A 147 0.72 -0.61 -19.46
N LYS A 148 -0.05 -0.87 -20.53
CA LYS A 148 -0.09 -0.04 -21.74
C LYS A 148 -0.59 1.39 -21.48
N ASN A 149 -1.37 1.59 -20.42
CA ASN A 149 -1.90 2.88 -20.00
C ASN A 149 -1.11 3.50 -18.83
N ASP A 150 0.17 3.11 -18.66
CA ASP A 150 1.08 3.62 -17.62
C ASP A 150 0.59 3.41 -16.18
N VAL A 151 -0.27 2.43 -15.95
CA VAL A 151 -0.71 2.00 -14.62
C VAL A 151 0.22 0.91 -14.10
N ILE A 152 0.74 1.09 -12.92
CA ILE A 152 1.56 0.08 -12.23
C ILE A 152 0.65 -1.06 -11.78
N VAL A 153 0.99 -2.28 -12.19
CA VAL A 153 0.30 -3.48 -11.72
C VAL A 153 1.11 -4.12 -10.60
N SER A 154 0.44 -4.36 -9.48
CA SER A 154 0.97 -5.04 -8.29
C SER A 154 0.25 -6.36 -8.08
N ILE A 155 0.99 -7.44 -7.87
CA ILE A 155 0.41 -8.74 -7.54
C ILE A 155 0.13 -8.79 -6.05
N GLY A 156 -1.11 -9.11 -5.68
CA GLY A 156 -1.51 -9.20 -4.27
C GLY A 156 -2.87 -9.86 -4.11
N HIS A 157 -3.25 -10.17 -2.88
CA HIS A 157 -4.47 -10.91 -2.56
C HIS A 157 -4.62 -12.16 -3.45
N THR A 158 -3.58 -12.99 -3.47
CA THR A 158 -3.38 -14.03 -4.48
C THR A 158 -2.98 -15.37 -3.88
N ASN A 159 -3.40 -16.44 -4.49
CA ASN A 159 -2.93 -17.81 -4.25
C ASN A 159 -2.32 -18.41 -5.53
N CYS A 160 -1.72 -17.56 -6.37
CA CYS A 160 -1.22 -17.97 -7.68
C CYS A 160 -0.05 -18.97 -7.58
N SER A 161 0.08 -19.77 -8.63
CA SER A 161 1.26 -20.62 -8.84
C SER A 161 2.46 -19.78 -9.28
N TYR A 162 3.64 -20.42 -9.33
CA TYR A 162 4.85 -19.84 -9.90
C TYR A 162 4.64 -19.36 -11.34
N GLU A 163 4.05 -20.23 -12.18
CA GLU A 163 3.81 -19.96 -13.59
C GLU A 163 2.86 -18.78 -13.79
N GLN A 164 1.79 -18.68 -12.99
CA GLN A 164 0.84 -17.57 -13.05
C GLN A 164 1.50 -16.25 -12.64
N ALA A 165 2.34 -16.26 -11.61
CA ALA A 165 3.10 -15.08 -11.20
C ALA A 165 4.09 -14.64 -12.30
N MET A 166 4.85 -15.58 -12.90
CA MET A 166 5.80 -15.29 -13.97
C MET A 166 5.10 -14.72 -15.22
N VAL A 167 3.96 -15.29 -15.63
CA VAL A 167 3.15 -14.75 -16.73
C VAL A 167 2.71 -13.30 -16.44
N ALA A 168 2.35 -12.98 -15.21
CA ALA A 168 1.97 -11.62 -14.83
C ALA A 168 3.17 -10.65 -14.86
N PHE A 169 4.34 -11.08 -14.38
CA PHE A 169 5.56 -10.27 -14.45
C PHE A 169 6.03 -10.05 -15.89
N ASP A 170 5.96 -11.06 -16.74
CA ASP A 170 6.26 -10.96 -18.17
C ASP A 170 5.25 -10.05 -18.90
N ALA A 171 4.00 -10.01 -18.45
CA ALA A 171 2.98 -9.08 -18.94
C ALA A 171 3.21 -7.63 -18.48
N GLY A 172 4.17 -7.39 -17.58
CA GLY A 172 4.58 -6.07 -17.13
C GLY A 172 4.14 -5.68 -15.71
N ALA A 173 3.61 -6.62 -14.92
CA ALA A 173 3.41 -6.37 -13.49
C ALA A 173 4.77 -6.09 -12.83
N LYS A 174 4.86 -5.01 -12.03
CA LYS A 174 6.14 -4.49 -11.50
C LYS A 174 6.21 -4.40 -10.00
N SER A 175 5.17 -4.82 -9.29
CA SER A 175 5.15 -4.75 -7.85
C SER A 175 4.44 -5.95 -7.25
N VAL A 176 4.67 -6.17 -5.95
CA VAL A 176 3.93 -7.09 -5.10
C VAL A 176 3.41 -6.30 -3.90
N THR A 177 2.13 -6.43 -3.61
CA THR A 177 1.44 -5.71 -2.54
C THR A 177 1.67 -6.45 -1.22
N HIS A 178 2.01 -5.72 -0.16
CA HIS A 178 2.16 -6.15 1.25
C HIS A 178 2.58 -7.62 1.42
N LEU A 179 3.82 -7.91 1.00
CA LEU A 179 4.44 -9.24 1.05
C LEU A 179 4.08 -10.00 2.34
N PHE A 180 3.84 -11.30 2.26
CA PHE A 180 3.36 -12.20 3.32
C PHE A 180 1.91 -12.01 3.76
N ASN A 181 1.21 -10.97 3.29
CA ASN A 181 -0.18 -10.72 3.66
C ASN A 181 -1.12 -11.05 2.50
N ALA A 182 -2.22 -11.73 2.81
CA ALA A 182 -3.20 -12.21 1.83
C ALA A 182 -2.57 -13.00 0.65
N MET A 183 -1.51 -13.77 0.93
CA MET A 183 -0.82 -14.67 0.00
C MET A 183 -0.20 -15.86 0.75
N PRO A 184 0.32 -16.90 0.08
CA PRO A 184 1.12 -17.93 0.73
C PRO A 184 2.34 -17.32 1.44
N LYS A 185 2.62 -17.76 2.68
CA LYS A 185 3.71 -17.22 3.51
C LYS A 185 4.99 -18.07 3.44
N ASP A 186 4.91 -19.28 2.90
CA ASP A 186 6.03 -20.19 2.79
C ASP A 186 7.04 -19.67 1.78
N LEU A 187 8.32 -19.65 2.16
CA LEU A 187 9.41 -19.08 1.35
C LEU A 187 9.70 -19.84 0.06
N ASP A 188 9.24 -21.09 -0.02
CA ASP A 188 9.33 -21.97 -1.19
C ASP A 188 8.01 -22.03 -1.99
N SER A 189 6.99 -21.26 -1.59
CA SER A 189 5.74 -21.17 -2.36
C SER A 189 5.98 -20.62 -3.76
N GLY A 190 5.08 -20.94 -4.70
CA GLY A 190 5.21 -20.54 -6.09
C GLY A 190 5.40 -19.02 -6.26
N ILE A 191 4.58 -18.22 -5.58
CA ILE A 191 4.68 -16.75 -5.64
C ILE A 191 6.02 -16.24 -5.07
N MET A 192 6.49 -16.81 -3.95
CA MET A 192 7.76 -16.40 -3.34
C MET A 192 8.96 -16.70 -4.25
N ARG A 193 8.98 -17.88 -4.87
CA ARG A 193 10.00 -18.22 -5.86
C ARG A 193 9.99 -17.27 -7.05
N ALA A 194 8.81 -16.97 -7.60
CA ALA A 194 8.67 -16.02 -8.69
C ALA A 194 9.18 -14.62 -8.32
N ILE A 195 8.90 -14.13 -7.11
CA ILE A 195 9.42 -12.85 -6.59
C ILE A 195 10.94 -12.87 -6.46
N GLN A 196 11.52 -13.96 -5.94
CA GLN A 196 12.97 -14.08 -5.77
C GLN A 196 13.71 -14.09 -7.09
N GLU A 197 13.15 -14.69 -8.13
CA GLU A 197 13.73 -14.76 -9.47
C GLU A 197 13.53 -13.47 -10.28
N SER A 198 12.44 -12.73 -10.05
CA SER A 198 12.08 -11.52 -10.81
C SER A 198 12.69 -10.25 -10.20
N LYS A 199 13.98 -10.01 -10.45
CA LYS A 199 14.76 -8.92 -9.84
C LYS A 199 14.26 -7.50 -10.16
N GLN A 200 13.48 -7.32 -11.24
CA GLN A 200 12.88 -6.05 -11.66
C GLN A 200 11.56 -5.71 -10.96
N VAL A 201 11.04 -6.61 -10.11
CA VAL A 201 9.75 -6.46 -9.43
C VAL A 201 9.95 -5.88 -8.05
N TYR A 202 9.36 -4.73 -7.75
CA TYR A 202 9.35 -4.10 -6.43
C TYR A 202 8.48 -4.89 -5.45
N VAL A 203 8.87 -4.86 -4.19
CA VAL A 203 8.19 -5.63 -3.13
C VAL A 203 7.72 -4.68 -2.05
N GLN A 204 6.41 -4.56 -1.83
CA GLN A 204 5.87 -3.76 -0.73
C GLN A 204 5.71 -4.62 0.52
N ILE A 205 6.03 -4.07 1.70
CA ILE A 205 5.94 -4.77 2.99
C ILE A 205 5.42 -3.86 4.09
N ILE A 206 4.63 -4.42 5.00
CA ILE A 206 4.18 -3.74 6.22
C ILE A 206 5.16 -4.06 7.35
N ILE A 207 5.72 -3.03 7.98
CA ILE A 207 6.71 -3.14 9.06
C ILE A 207 6.07 -2.68 10.38
N ASP A 208 5.33 -3.58 11.03
CA ASP A 208 4.60 -3.26 12.29
C ASP A 208 4.67 -4.37 13.35
N SER A 209 5.37 -5.48 13.10
CA SER A 209 5.47 -6.66 13.96
C SER A 209 4.13 -7.40 14.19
N ILE A 210 3.08 -7.03 13.45
CA ILE A 210 1.75 -7.64 13.48
C ILE A 210 1.48 -8.37 12.17
N HIS A 211 1.65 -7.68 11.04
CA HIS A 211 1.49 -8.22 9.69
C HIS A 211 2.65 -9.13 9.28
N CYS A 212 3.86 -8.81 9.73
CA CYS A 212 5.07 -9.58 9.48
C CYS A 212 5.84 -9.83 10.77
N THR A 213 6.43 -11.03 10.91
CA THR A 213 7.36 -11.31 12.00
C THR A 213 8.70 -10.64 11.76
N ILE A 214 9.52 -10.51 12.81
CA ILE A 214 10.88 -9.94 12.69
C ILE A 214 11.73 -10.75 11.70
N GLU A 215 11.58 -12.09 11.69
CA GLU A 215 12.28 -12.98 10.77
C GLU A 215 11.88 -12.70 9.31
N GLN A 216 10.58 -12.50 9.05
CA GLN A 216 10.07 -12.16 7.72
C GLN A 216 10.56 -10.79 7.26
N MET A 217 10.61 -9.80 8.16
CA MET A 217 11.16 -8.48 7.86
C MET A 217 12.65 -8.56 7.51
N LYS A 218 13.45 -9.28 8.31
CA LYS A 218 14.88 -9.49 8.04
C LYS A 218 15.09 -10.21 6.72
N PHE A 219 14.34 -11.30 6.46
CA PHE A 219 14.37 -11.99 5.18
C PHE A 219 14.09 -11.05 4.01
N ALA A 220 13.05 -10.20 4.12
CA ALA A 220 12.71 -9.27 3.06
C ALA A 220 13.82 -8.23 2.81
N ILE A 221 14.44 -7.71 3.87
CA ILE A 221 15.58 -6.78 3.75
C ILE A 221 16.79 -7.47 3.13
N GLU A 222 17.15 -8.67 3.58
CA GLU A 222 18.31 -9.41 3.07
C GLU A 222 18.19 -9.79 1.58
N ASN A 223 16.96 -10.06 1.12
CA ASN A 223 16.73 -10.57 -0.24
C ASN A 223 16.24 -9.53 -1.24
N PHE A 224 15.66 -8.42 -0.77
CA PHE A 224 14.96 -7.44 -1.61
C PHE A 224 15.30 -5.98 -1.32
N ALA A 225 16.34 -5.66 -0.52
CA ALA A 225 16.65 -4.28 -0.10
C ALA A 225 16.75 -3.28 -1.27
N ASP A 226 17.23 -3.73 -2.43
CA ASP A 226 17.37 -2.93 -3.66
C ASP A 226 16.05 -2.53 -4.32
N ARG A 227 14.94 -3.18 -3.95
CA ARG A 227 13.60 -3.03 -4.53
C ARG A 227 12.46 -3.16 -3.50
N LEU A 228 12.79 -3.13 -2.19
CA LEU A 228 11.83 -3.20 -1.11
C LEU A 228 11.25 -1.81 -0.83
N ILE A 229 9.93 -1.73 -0.63
CA ILE A 229 9.20 -0.50 -0.30
C ILE A 229 8.39 -0.76 0.97
N VAL A 230 8.55 0.10 1.97
CA VAL A 230 7.68 0.08 3.16
C VAL A 230 6.37 0.78 2.84
N THR A 231 5.27 0.13 3.14
CA THR A 231 3.93 0.70 3.17
C THR A 231 3.28 0.35 4.52
N ASN A 232 2.40 1.19 5.02
CA ASN A 232 1.74 0.90 6.29
C ASN A 232 0.35 0.31 6.10
N ASP A 233 -0.24 0.44 4.91
CA ASP A 233 -1.62 0.02 4.67
C ASP A 233 -2.59 0.57 5.74
N PRO A 234 -2.45 1.89 6.12
CA PRO A 234 -3.17 2.42 7.26
C PRO A 234 -4.66 2.50 7.00
N ILE A 235 -5.42 2.25 8.07
CA ILE A 235 -6.87 2.39 8.12
C ILE A 235 -7.25 3.65 8.92
N THR A 236 -8.54 3.92 9.00
CA THR A 236 -9.16 5.04 9.75
C THR A 236 -8.56 5.26 11.13
N ALA A 237 -8.23 4.16 11.82
CA ALA A 237 -7.74 4.15 13.21
C ALA A 237 -6.27 4.52 13.37
N ALA A 238 -5.51 4.64 12.28
CA ALA A 238 -4.07 4.90 12.37
C ALA A 238 -3.77 6.17 13.19
N GLY A 239 -2.99 5.98 14.26
CA GLY A 239 -2.62 7.04 15.20
C GLY A 239 -3.70 7.43 16.23
N LEU A 240 -4.85 6.74 16.33
CA LEU A 240 -5.96 7.10 17.23
C LEU A 240 -6.10 6.17 18.45
N GLY A 241 -5.45 4.99 18.47
CA GLY A 241 -5.57 4.02 19.54
C GLY A 241 -6.79 3.10 19.43
N ASP A 242 -7.15 2.44 20.54
CA ASP A 242 -8.20 1.43 20.60
C ASP A 242 -9.60 2.01 20.37
N GLY A 243 -10.48 1.23 19.74
CA GLY A 243 -11.85 1.63 19.44
C GLY A 243 -12.50 0.88 18.31
N GLU A 244 -13.71 1.31 17.93
CA GLU A 244 -14.41 0.83 16.73
C GLU A 244 -14.33 1.89 15.63
N PHE A 245 -13.95 1.46 14.43
CA PHE A 245 -13.72 2.35 13.30
C PHE A 245 -14.41 1.86 12.03
N PRO A 246 -14.93 2.77 11.19
CA PRO A 246 -15.48 2.41 9.89
C PRO A 246 -14.38 1.97 8.92
N PHE A 247 -14.70 1.02 8.04
CA PHE A 247 -13.86 0.59 6.93
C PHE A 247 -14.74 0.08 5.78
N GLY A 248 -15.06 0.94 4.84
CA GLY A 248 -16.04 0.67 3.79
C GLY A 248 -17.42 0.34 4.37
N GLU A 249 -17.94 -0.82 3.97
CA GLU A 249 -19.23 -1.34 4.48
C GLU A 249 -19.12 -2.01 5.86
N MET A 250 -17.91 -2.06 6.45
CA MET A 250 -17.62 -2.82 7.66
C MET A 250 -17.26 -1.92 8.83
N LYS A 251 -17.23 -2.53 10.02
CA LYS A 251 -16.58 -1.97 11.21
C LYS A 251 -15.39 -2.84 11.58
N LEU A 252 -14.29 -2.19 11.93
CA LEU A 252 -13.10 -2.82 12.49
C LEU A 252 -13.01 -2.50 13.97
N ILE A 253 -12.54 -3.47 14.74
CA ILE A 253 -12.23 -3.30 16.15
C ILE A 253 -10.71 -3.22 16.28
N VAL A 254 -10.23 -2.12 16.86
CA VAL A 254 -8.81 -1.95 17.21
C VAL A 254 -8.67 -2.21 18.70
N LYS A 255 -7.79 -3.14 19.04
CA LYS A 255 -7.41 -3.46 20.41
C LYS A 255 -5.92 -3.77 20.44
N ASP A 256 -5.21 -3.19 21.40
CA ASP A 256 -3.75 -3.36 21.57
C ASP A 256 -3.00 -3.08 20.23
N GLU A 257 -3.37 -1.99 19.53
CA GLU A 257 -2.83 -1.59 18.23
C GLU A 257 -3.04 -2.61 17.09
N ILE A 258 -3.96 -3.56 17.24
CA ILE A 258 -4.29 -4.56 16.22
C ILE A 258 -5.71 -4.34 15.73
N ALA A 259 -5.86 -4.08 14.43
CA ALA A 259 -7.15 -3.94 13.79
C ALA A 259 -7.67 -5.29 13.29
N ARG A 260 -8.89 -5.63 13.66
CA ARG A 260 -9.54 -6.87 13.22
C ARG A 260 -10.99 -6.63 12.82
N ARG A 261 -11.43 -7.41 11.86
CA ARG A 261 -12.86 -7.59 11.59
C ARG A 261 -13.49 -8.40 12.73
N GLN A 262 -14.81 -8.34 12.87
CA GLN A 262 -15.55 -9.03 13.93
C GLN A 262 -15.35 -10.57 13.98
N ASP A 263 -15.03 -11.18 12.83
CA ASP A 263 -14.69 -12.62 12.72
C ASP A 263 -13.22 -12.94 13.05
N GLY A 264 -12.45 -11.96 13.52
CA GLY A 264 -11.05 -12.11 13.88
C GLY A 264 -10.06 -11.90 12.72
N THR A 265 -10.53 -11.70 11.47
CA THR A 265 -9.65 -11.44 10.32
C THR A 265 -8.83 -10.17 10.56
N LEU A 266 -7.51 -10.25 10.40
CA LEU A 266 -6.61 -9.10 10.47
C LEU A 266 -6.95 -8.10 9.34
N ALA A 267 -7.00 -6.81 9.68
CA ALA A 267 -7.23 -5.71 8.74
C ALA A 267 -5.91 -4.95 8.48
N GLY A 268 -5.97 -3.83 7.79
CA GLY A 268 -4.80 -2.99 7.54
C GLY A 268 -4.19 -2.38 8.81
N GLY A 269 -3.09 -1.65 8.64
CA GLY A 269 -2.25 -1.17 9.72
C GLY A 269 -2.85 -0.02 10.52
N VAL A 270 -2.49 0.05 11.80
CA VAL A 270 -2.74 1.22 12.66
C VAL A 270 -1.44 1.95 13.01
N ALA A 271 -0.30 1.35 12.65
CA ALA A 271 1.02 1.92 12.85
C ALA A 271 1.27 3.12 11.92
N THR A 272 2.13 4.02 12.34
CA THR A 272 2.62 5.13 11.51
C THR A 272 3.97 4.79 10.87
N MET A 273 4.39 5.53 9.83
CA MET A 273 5.72 5.35 9.22
C MET A 273 6.85 5.55 10.22
N GLU A 274 6.68 6.44 11.20
CA GLU A 274 7.68 6.62 12.29
C GLU A 274 7.82 5.35 13.14
N SER A 275 6.73 4.62 13.37
CA SER A 275 6.77 3.33 14.08
C SER A 275 7.53 2.28 13.27
N SER A 276 7.28 2.20 11.97
CA SER A 276 8.02 1.31 11.06
C SER A 276 9.52 1.62 11.03
N VAL A 277 9.89 2.92 11.04
CA VAL A 277 11.31 3.35 11.12
C VAL A 277 11.96 2.89 12.43
N LYS A 278 11.24 2.97 13.56
CA LYS A 278 11.78 2.47 14.86
C LYS A 278 12.04 0.97 14.80
N ILE A 279 11.14 0.19 14.20
CA ILE A 279 11.33 -1.25 14.03
C ILE A 279 12.52 -1.53 13.11
N LEU A 280 12.62 -0.87 11.95
CA LEU A 280 13.74 -1.00 11.03
C LEU A 280 15.08 -0.74 11.73
N LYS A 281 15.18 0.33 12.52
CA LYS A 281 16.39 0.61 13.32
C LYS A 281 16.69 -0.49 14.33
N SER A 282 15.68 -1.02 15.00
CA SER A 282 15.86 -2.08 15.99
C SER A 282 16.38 -3.40 15.40
N ILE A 283 16.11 -3.65 14.11
CA ILE A 283 16.61 -4.82 13.39
C ILE A 283 17.87 -4.56 12.57
N GLY A 284 18.49 -3.39 12.73
CA GLY A 284 19.82 -3.07 12.22
C GLY A 284 19.87 -2.30 10.91
N ALA A 285 18.74 -1.79 10.39
CA ALA A 285 18.75 -0.95 9.21
C ALA A 285 19.38 0.43 9.53
N ASN A 286 20.30 0.89 8.67
CA ASN A 286 20.88 2.23 8.78
C ASN A 286 19.97 3.29 8.14
N ASP A 287 20.29 4.57 8.38
CA ASP A 287 19.44 5.69 7.93
C ASP A 287 19.35 5.80 6.39
N GLU A 288 20.38 5.41 5.64
CA GLU A 288 20.38 5.40 4.19
C GLU A 288 19.41 4.34 3.66
N LEU A 289 19.48 3.12 4.16
CA LEU A 289 18.55 2.05 3.81
C LEU A 289 17.12 2.43 4.17
N ILE A 290 16.88 2.97 5.37
CA ILE A 290 15.56 3.42 5.80
C ILE A 290 15.00 4.46 4.83
N LYS A 291 15.78 5.46 4.42
CA LYS A 291 15.38 6.44 3.41
C LYS A 291 15.01 5.78 2.09
N ASP A 292 15.78 4.83 1.66
CA ASP A 292 15.51 4.10 0.42
C ASP A 292 14.19 3.35 0.50
N LEU A 293 13.98 2.57 1.57
CA LEU A 293 12.78 1.75 1.77
C LEU A 293 11.50 2.58 1.96
N THR A 294 11.59 3.76 2.56
CA THR A 294 10.41 4.57 2.93
C THR A 294 10.16 5.77 2.01
N TYR A 295 11.08 6.04 1.05
CA TYR A 295 10.97 7.20 0.19
C TYR A 295 11.49 6.94 -1.24
N SER A 296 12.79 6.64 -1.43
CA SER A 296 13.44 6.63 -2.75
C SER A 296 12.83 5.58 -3.67
N ARG A 297 12.65 4.34 -3.19
CA ARG A 297 12.12 3.22 -3.98
C ARG A 297 10.67 3.44 -4.43
N ALA A 298 9.85 4.10 -3.61
CA ALA A 298 8.50 4.47 -4.00
C ALA A 298 8.49 5.45 -5.17
N LEU A 299 9.37 6.46 -5.17
CA LEU A 299 9.53 7.40 -6.30
C LEU A 299 10.04 6.72 -7.56
N GLU A 300 11.00 5.79 -7.42
CA GLU A 300 11.53 5.00 -8.53
C GLU A 300 10.41 4.18 -9.19
N LEU A 301 9.62 3.43 -8.39
CA LEU A 301 8.48 2.66 -8.89
C LEU A 301 7.47 3.56 -9.59
N LEU A 302 7.14 4.71 -8.99
CA LEU A 302 6.21 5.68 -9.54
C LEU A 302 6.80 6.49 -10.71
N LYS A 303 8.10 6.42 -10.99
CA LYS A 303 8.80 7.24 -11.98
C LYS A 303 8.45 8.73 -11.85
N THR A 304 8.52 9.25 -10.64
CA THR A 304 8.14 10.63 -10.32
C THR A 304 9.15 11.28 -9.35
N THR A 305 9.07 12.58 -9.23
CA THR A 305 9.83 13.39 -8.26
C THR A 305 8.87 14.24 -7.42
N LEU A 306 9.29 14.64 -6.23
CA LEU A 306 8.53 15.52 -5.33
C LEU A 306 9.17 16.89 -5.20
#